data_f799a6a95cb12f70444d702076e07bd8
#
_entry.id   f799a6a95cb12f70444d702076e07bd8
#
_cell.length_a   1.000
_cell.length_b   1.000
_cell.length_c   1.000
_cell.angle_alpha   90.00
_cell.angle_beta   90.00
_cell.angle_gamma   90.00
#
_symmetry.space_group_name_H-M   'P 1'
#
loop_
_entity.id
_entity.type
_entity.pdbx_description
1 polymer ?
#
loop_
_entity_poly.entity_id
_entity_poly.type
_entity_poly.pdbx_seq_one_letter_code
_entity_poly.pdbx_strand_id
1 'polypeptide(L)'
;LVFTGLPFAILLTLFGTLKREHSKYNNWTIGTLTVLSAGFSFFILMFTMFTIGFGAWTNETILYRNNDDKNITINQQIFDIGALGYGGRRTVKLKPLFVIFQTVENIDITKIDKAKWTYVNEDGDIHFP
;
A
#
# COMPACT_ATOMS: atom_id res chain seq x y z
N LEU A 1 10.80 -9.65 -7.89
CA LEU A 1 11.43 -10.98 -8.01
C LEU A 1 11.31 -11.82 -6.73
N VAL A 2 11.48 -11.24 -5.52
CA VAL A 2 11.40 -12.00 -4.26
C VAL A 2 9.98 -12.49 -3.99
N PHE A 3 8.95 -11.69 -4.24
CA PHE A 3 7.56 -12.04 -3.96
C PHE A 3 6.96 -13.08 -4.91
N THR A 4 7.41 -13.15 -6.15
CA THR A 4 6.93 -14.16 -7.12
C THR A 4 7.56 -15.53 -6.90
N GLY A 5 8.76 -15.59 -6.34
CA GLY A 5 9.46 -16.85 -6.06
C GLY A 5 8.95 -17.59 -4.83
N LEU A 6 8.30 -16.89 -3.89
CA LEU A 6 7.91 -17.45 -2.59
C LEU A 6 6.87 -18.59 -2.70
N PRO A 7 5.71 -18.43 -3.40
CA PRO A 7 4.77 -19.54 -3.56
C PRO A 7 5.36 -20.70 -4.35
N PHE A 8 6.25 -20.43 -5.31
CA PHE A 8 6.94 -21.47 -6.08
C PHE A 8 7.94 -22.25 -5.24
N ALA A 9 8.72 -21.54 -4.39
CA ALA A 9 9.63 -22.17 -3.44
C ALA A 9 8.89 -23.07 -2.44
N ILE A 10 7.74 -22.63 -1.93
CA ILE A 10 6.89 -23.40 -1.01
C ILE A 10 6.43 -24.70 -1.69
N LEU A 11 5.99 -24.64 -2.94
CA LEU A 11 5.57 -25.84 -3.70
C LEU A 11 6.74 -26.78 -4.00
N LEU A 12 7.93 -26.25 -4.31
CA LEU A 12 9.11 -27.07 -4.54
C LEU A 12 9.56 -27.82 -3.28
N THR A 13 9.44 -27.19 -2.11
CA THR A 13 9.77 -27.86 -0.83
C THR A 13 8.84 -29.04 -0.54
N LEU A 14 7.61 -29.04 -1.07
CA LEU A 14 6.68 -30.16 -0.94
C LEU A 14 7.27 -31.46 -1.49
N PHE A 15 7.90 -31.42 -2.68
CA PHE A 15 8.49 -32.61 -3.29
C PHE A 15 9.68 -33.17 -2.50
N GLY A 16 10.41 -32.28 -1.80
CA GLY A 16 11.53 -32.70 -0.94
C GLY A 16 11.11 -33.24 0.43
N THR A 17 9.92 -32.84 0.92
CA THR A 17 9.44 -33.21 2.26
C THR A 17 8.51 -34.42 2.25
N LEU A 18 7.86 -34.73 1.14
CA LEU A 18 7.05 -35.95 0.99
C LEU A 18 7.97 -37.15 0.79
N LYS A 19 8.18 -37.92 1.86
CA LYS A 19 9.01 -39.13 1.81
C LYS A 19 8.11 -40.37 1.91
N ARG A 20 8.53 -41.42 1.18
CA ARG A 20 7.84 -42.71 1.19
C ARG A 20 7.86 -43.43 2.54
N GLU A 21 8.81 -43.04 3.41
CA GLU A 21 8.97 -43.55 4.78
C GLU A 21 7.97 -42.92 5.80
N HIS A 22 7.35 -41.80 5.44
CA HIS A 22 6.37 -41.18 6.31
C HIS A 22 5.03 -41.87 6.24
N SER A 23 4.28 -41.88 7.35
CA SER A 23 2.91 -42.37 7.35
C SER A 23 2.03 -41.59 6.37
N LYS A 24 1.00 -42.22 5.81
CA LYS A 24 0.05 -41.54 4.91
C LYS A 24 -0.56 -40.30 5.56
N TYR A 25 -0.81 -40.33 6.86
CA TYR A 25 -1.36 -39.21 7.62
C TYR A 25 -0.40 -38.02 7.65
N ASN A 26 0.89 -38.25 7.95
CA ASN A 26 1.88 -37.18 7.96
C ASN A 26 2.08 -36.54 6.59
N ASN A 27 2.15 -37.35 5.53
CA ASN A 27 2.26 -36.86 4.17
C ASN A 27 1.03 -36.04 3.75
N TRP A 28 -0.16 -36.46 4.15
CA TRP A 28 -1.41 -35.71 3.89
C TRP A 28 -1.43 -34.38 4.62
N THR A 29 -1.03 -34.35 5.90
CA THR A 29 -0.97 -33.12 6.71
C THR A 29 0.05 -32.13 6.13
N ILE A 30 1.27 -32.62 5.81
CA ILE A 30 2.32 -31.79 5.17
C ILE A 30 1.82 -31.24 3.84
N GLY A 31 1.22 -32.10 3.00
CA GLY A 31 0.68 -31.69 1.71
C GLY A 31 -0.38 -30.60 1.83
N THR A 32 -1.35 -30.79 2.73
CA THR A 32 -2.43 -29.81 2.95
C THR A 32 -1.89 -28.47 3.45
N LEU A 33 -1.00 -28.49 4.45
CA LEU A 33 -0.40 -27.27 4.98
C LEU A 33 0.41 -26.52 3.92
N THR A 34 1.17 -27.24 3.08
CA THR A 34 1.97 -26.61 2.03
C THR A 34 1.09 -26.00 0.95
N VAL A 35 0.02 -26.68 0.52
CA VAL A 35 -0.92 -26.14 -0.48
C VAL A 35 -1.63 -24.91 0.07
N LEU A 36 -2.10 -24.95 1.32
CA LEU A 36 -2.74 -23.79 1.97
C LEU A 36 -1.76 -22.60 2.09
N SER A 37 -0.52 -22.84 2.48
CA SER A 37 0.51 -21.82 2.59
C SER A 37 0.84 -21.19 1.22
N ALA A 38 0.96 -22.01 0.17
CA ALA A 38 1.19 -21.53 -1.18
C ALA A 38 -0.01 -20.72 -1.71
N GLY A 39 -1.23 -21.19 -1.47
CA GLY A 39 -2.45 -20.48 -1.84
C GLY A 39 -2.58 -19.13 -1.14
N PHE A 40 -2.28 -19.07 0.15
CA PHE A 40 -2.27 -17.84 0.93
C PHE A 40 -1.20 -16.84 0.42
N SER A 41 0.01 -17.33 0.13
CA SER A 41 1.08 -16.50 -0.43
C SER A 41 0.71 -15.96 -1.81
N PHE A 42 0.07 -16.76 -2.65
CA PHE A 42 -0.42 -16.34 -3.96
C PHE A 42 -1.53 -15.29 -3.82
N PHE A 43 -2.44 -15.46 -2.86
CA PHE A 43 -3.50 -14.50 -2.59
C PHE A 43 -2.93 -13.14 -2.14
N ILE A 44 -1.94 -13.14 -1.23
CA ILE A 44 -1.26 -11.90 -0.80
C ILE A 44 -0.60 -11.22 -2.01
N LEU A 45 0.08 -11.98 -2.86
CA LEU A 45 0.72 -11.45 -4.06
C LEU A 45 -0.29 -10.81 -5.00
N MET A 46 -1.38 -11.49 -5.29
CA MET A 46 -2.47 -10.96 -6.13
C MET A 46 -3.05 -9.69 -5.51
N PHE A 47 -3.36 -9.71 -4.20
CA PHE A 47 -3.89 -8.54 -3.49
C PHE A 47 -2.91 -7.36 -3.55
N THR A 48 -1.61 -7.61 -3.37
CA THR A 48 -0.58 -6.57 -3.47
C THR A 48 -0.50 -6.00 -4.89
N MET A 49 -0.56 -6.85 -5.91
CA MET A 49 -0.61 -6.38 -7.30
C MET A 49 -1.85 -5.54 -7.58
N PHE A 50 -3.01 -5.94 -7.07
CA PHE A 50 -4.24 -5.16 -7.21
C PHE A 50 -4.16 -3.80 -6.50
N THR A 51 -3.61 -3.74 -5.30
CA THR A 51 -3.54 -2.49 -4.54
C THR A 51 -2.47 -1.52 -5.05
N ILE A 52 -1.33 -2.03 -5.51
CA ILE A 52 -0.21 -1.21 -6.01
C ILE A 52 -0.31 -0.98 -7.53
N GLY A 53 -0.81 -1.97 -8.29
CA GLY A 53 -0.83 -1.94 -9.75
C GLY A 53 -1.98 -1.16 -10.38
N PHE A 54 -3.06 -0.86 -9.63
CA PHE A 54 -4.24 -0.15 -10.16
C PHE A 54 -4.30 1.34 -9.79
N GLY A 55 -3.21 1.86 -9.26
CA GLY A 55 -3.07 3.26 -8.93
C GLY A 55 -3.23 3.57 -7.45
N ALA A 56 -2.59 4.63 -7.05
CA ALA A 56 -2.62 5.15 -5.69
C ALA A 56 -2.73 6.68 -5.69
N TRP A 57 -3.35 7.22 -4.64
CA TRP A 57 -3.30 8.64 -4.40
C TRP A 57 -1.94 9.00 -3.81
N THR A 58 -1.19 9.84 -4.51
CA THR A 58 0.14 10.28 -4.11
C THR A 58 0.13 11.78 -3.88
N ASN A 59 0.90 12.27 -2.91
CA ASN A 59 0.97 13.69 -2.63
C ASN A 59 1.78 14.40 -3.71
N GLU A 60 1.13 15.29 -4.46
CA GLU A 60 1.77 16.15 -5.45
C GLU A 60 2.42 17.35 -4.77
N THR A 61 1.65 18.03 -3.90
CA THR A 61 2.10 19.24 -3.22
C THR A 61 1.47 19.32 -1.82
N ILE A 62 2.24 19.76 -0.85
CA ILE A 62 1.75 20.13 0.48
C ILE A 62 1.41 21.62 0.43
N LEU A 63 0.13 21.94 0.42
CA LEU A 63 -0.34 23.30 0.30
C LEU A 63 -0.30 24.07 1.61
N TYR A 64 -0.74 23.43 2.70
CA TYR A 64 -0.84 24.09 4.01
C TYR A 64 -0.38 23.14 5.11
N ARG A 65 0.20 23.72 6.16
CA ARG A 65 0.48 23.06 7.44
C ARG A 65 -0.35 23.68 8.54
N ASN A 66 -0.85 22.86 9.45
CA ASN A 66 -1.58 23.36 10.61
C ASN A 66 -0.62 24.05 11.58
N ASN A 67 -1.05 25.19 12.17
CA ASN A 67 -0.21 25.98 13.06
C ASN A 67 0.00 25.30 14.41
N ASP A 68 -1.01 24.55 14.90
CA ASP A 68 -0.98 23.89 16.20
C ASP A 68 -0.28 22.52 16.12
N ASP A 69 -0.48 21.78 15.02
CA ASP A 69 0.15 20.48 14.78
C ASP A 69 0.67 20.40 13.35
N LYS A 70 1.98 20.56 13.18
CA LYS A 70 2.65 20.56 11.87
C LYS A 70 2.55 19.23 11.11
N ASN A 71 2.17 18.13 11.78
CA ASN A 71 1.96 16.85 11.13
C ASN A 71 0.59 16.79 10.41
N ILE A 72 -0.33 17.70 10.74
CA ILE A 72 -1.59 17.82 10.03
C ILE A 72 -1.37 18.75 8.84
N THR A 73 -1.61 18.22 7.64
CA THR A 73 -1.36 18.94 6.39
C THR A 73 -2.57 18.93 5.48
N ILE A 74 -2.63 19.90 4.58
CA ILE A 74 -3.57 19.92 3.45
C ILE A 74 -2.73 19.74 2.19
N ASN A 75 -2.97 18.64 1.51
CA ASN A 75 -2.18 18.22 0.37
C ASN A 75 -3.06 18.18 -0.89
N GLN A 76 -2.46 18.56 -1.99
CA GLN A 76 -2.97 18.24 -3.30
C GLN A 76 -2.46 16.85 -3.67
N GLN A 77 -3.37 15.93 -3.96
CA GLN A 77 -3.05 14.58 -4.37
C GLN A 77 -3.43 14.35 -5.81
N ILE A 78 -2.60 13.59 -6.51
CA ILE A 78 -2.85 13.09 -7.85
C ILE A 78 -3.03 11.57 -7.80
N PHE A 79 -3.93 11.05 -8.61
CA PHE A 79 -4.11 9.61 -8.73
C PHE A 79 -3.09 9.07 -9.74
N ASP A 80 -2.08 8.38 -9.24
CA ASP A 80 -1.05 7.74 -10.06
C ASP A 80 -1.54 6.36 -10.50
N ILE A 81 -1.69 6.18 -11.82
CA ILE A 81 -2.12 4.93 -12.45
C ILE A 81 -0.89 4.12 -12.92
N GLY A 82 0.29 4.47 -12.47
CA GLY A 82 1.55 3.84 -12.87
C GLY A 82 1.86 4.10 -14.35
N ALA A 83 2.12 3.04 -15.11
CA ALA A 83 2.48 3.16 -16.54
C ALA A 83 1.40 3.80 -17.43
N LEU A 84 0.16 3.94 -16.94
CA LEU A 84 -0.95 4.57 -17.67
C LEU A 84 -1.04 6.08 -17.44
N GLY A 85 -0.15 6.64 -16.62
CA GLY A 85 -0.08 8.07 -16.35
C GLY A 85 -0.84 8.48 -15.09
N TYR A 86 -1.29 9.74 -15.07
CA TYR A 86 -1.94 10.34 -13.92
C TYR A 86 -3.44 10.55 -14.19
N GLY A 87 -4.26 10.23 -13.20
CA GLY A 87 -5.70 10.41 -13.23
C GLY A 87 -6.14 11.74 -12.60
N GLY A 88 -7.23 11.70 -11.81
CA GLY A 88 -7.79 12.89 -11.17
C GLY A 88 -6.90 13.51 -10.11
N ARG A 89 -7.22 14.76 -9.75
CA ARG A 89 -6.63 15.48 -8.61
C ARG A 89 -7.68 15.68 -7.53
N ARG A 90 -7.24 15.67 -6.27
CA ARG A 90 -8.09 16.01 -5.13
C ARG A 90 -7.29 16.78 -4.08
N THR A 91 -8.00 17.57 -3.28
CA THR A 91 -7.41 18.22 -2.12
C THR A 91 -7.90 17.56 -0.85
N VAL A 92 -6.96 17.14 -0.03
CA VAL A 92 -7.25 16.39 1.19
C VAL A 92 -6.51 16.94 2.39
N LYS A 93 -7.15 16.84 3.55
CA LYS A 93 -6.50 17.03 4.83
C LYS A 93 -6.03 15.69 5.33
N LEU A 94 -4.75 15.60 5.61
CA LEU A 94 -4.08 14.42 6.17
C LEU A 94 -3.82 14.65 7.65
N LYS A 95 -4.22 13.69 8.46
CA LYS A 95 -3.95 13.68 9.90
C LYS A 95 -3.35 12.32 10.27
N PRO A 96 -2.11 12.27 10.77
CA PRO A 96 -1.52 11.02 11.22
C PRO A 96 -2.31 10.47 12.40
N LEU A 97 -2.60 9.16 12.38
CA LEU A 97 -3.28 8.47 13.46
C LEU A 97 -2.28 7.63 14.27
N PHE A 98 -1.36 6.94 13.57
CA PHE A 98 -0.24 6.15 14.10
C PHE A 98 0.92 6.24 13.13
N VAL A 99 2.02 5.57 13.43
CA VAL A 99 3.26 5.60 12.63
C VAL A 99 3.02 5.28 11.14
N ILE A 100 2.05 4.41 10.83
CA ILE A 100 1.78 3.92 9.47
C ILE A 100 0.37 4.24 8.97
N PHE A 101 -0.49 4.84 9.79
CA PHE A 101 -1.86 5.17 9.42
C PHE A 101 -2.11 6.67 9.47
N GLN A 102 -2.90 7.14 8.53
CA GLN A 102 -3.37 8.52 8.46
C GLN A 102 -4.85 8.56 8.07
N THR A 103 -5.57 9.51 8.62
CA THR A 103 -6.92 9.82 8.16
C THR A 103 -6.86 10.78 6.99
N VAL A 104 -7.71 10.55 6.00
CA VAL A 104 -7.81 11.34 4.77
C VAL A 104 -9.22 11.93 4.69
N GLU A 105 -9.32 13.23 4.68
CA GLU A 105 -10.59 13.97 4.59
C GLU A 105 -10.54 14.89 3.37
N ASN A 106 -11.51 14.77 2.45
CA ASN A 106 -11.61 15.70 1.33
C ASN A 106 -11.99 17.10 1.86
N ILE A 107 -11.28 18.11 1.45
CA ILE A 107 -11.48 19.46 1.92
C ILE A 107 -11.62 20.45 0.75
N ASP A 108 -12.47 21.44 0.95
CA ASP A 108 -12.60 22.58 0.05
C ASP A 108 -11.70 23.71 0.56
N ILE A 109 -10.68 24.05 -0.22
CA ILE A 109 -9.69 25.09 0.12
C ILE A 109 -10.36 26.46 0.39
N THR A 110 -11.50 26.73 -0.22
CA THR A 110 -12.20 28.01 -0.05
C THR A 110 -12.80 28.20 1.36
N LYS A 111 -12.98 27.09 2.09
CA LYS A 111 -13.59 27.05 3.42
C LYS A 111 -12.58 26.92 4.55
N ILE A 112 -11.29 27.02 4.25
CA ILE A 112 -10.23 26.88 5.25
C ILE A 112 -10.15 28.14 6.11
N ASP A 113 -10.08 27.95 7.43
CA ASP A 113 -9.77 29.03 8.36
C ASP A 113 -8.29 29.40 8.28
N LYS A 114 -7.97 30.45 7.51
CA LYS A 114 -6.60 30.90 7.27
C LYS A 114 -5.81 31.23 8.55
N ALA A 115 -6.47 31.49 9.68
CA ALA A 115 -5.81 31.74 10.94
C ALA A 115 -5.12 30.46 11.51
N LYS A 116 -5.65 29.29 11.18
CA LYS A 116 -5.15 27.99 11.67
C LYS A 116 -4.16 27.30 10.74
N TRP A 117 -3.95 27.85 9.54
CA TRP A 117 -3.18 27.19 8.49
C TRP A 117 -2.15 28.15 7.88
N THR A 118 -0.90 27.68 7.83
CA THR A 118 0.16 28.36 7.12
C THR A 118 0.31 27.78 5.73
N TYR A 119 0.30 28.63 4.71
CA TYR A 119 0.57 28.26 3.33
C TYR A 119 2.06 27.98 3.16
N VAL A 120 2.45 26.80 2.67
CA VAL A 120 3.85 26.39 2.53
C VAL A 120 4.23 26.07 1.09
N ASN A 121 3.36 25.46 0.30
CA ASN A 121 3.58 25.07 -1.09
C ASN A 121 4.88 24.27 -1.26
N GLU A 122 5.03 23.22 -0.50
CA GLU A 122 6.19 22.31 -0.54
C GLU A 122 5.91 21.16 -1.50
N ASP A 123 6.98 20.65 -2.14
CA ASP A 123 6.88 19.46 -2.98
C ASP A 123 6.45 18.26 -2.14
N GLY A 124 5.56 17.45 -2.71
CA GLY A 124 5.10 16.20 -2.11
C GLY A 124 6.03 15.02 -2.40
N ASP A 125 5.43 13.84 -2.51
CA ASP A 125 6.16 12.58 -2.75
C ASP A 125 6.56 12.39 -4.23
N ILE A 126 5.96 13.17 -5.14
CA ILE A 126 6.25 13.13 -6.58
C ILE A 126 7.05 14.37 -6.97
N HIS A 127 8.25 14.15 -7.53
CA HIS A 127 8.99 15.17 -8.23
C HIS A 127 8.76 15.00 -9.74
N PHE A 128 8.12 15.98 -10.34
CA PHE A 128 8.08 16.08 -11.80
C PHE A 128 9.42 16.63 -12.29
N PRO A 129 10.00 16.03 -13.36
CA PRO A 129 11.24 16.53 -13.94
C PRO A 129 11.06 17.91 -14.57
#